data_3bf8c1d67c8d27484856ae739bc4fa96
#
_entry.id   3bf8c1d67c8d27484856ae739bc4fa96
#
_cell.length_a   1.000
_cell.length_b   1.000
_cell.length_c   1.000
_cell.angle_alpha   90.00
_cell.angle_beta   90.00
_cell.angle_gamma   90.00
#
_symmetry.space_group_name_H-M   'P 1'
#
loop_
_entity.id
_entity.type
_entity.pdbx_description
1 polymer ?
#
loop_
_entity_poly.entity_id
_entity_poly.type
_entity_poly.pdbx_seq_one_letter_code
_entity_poly.pdbx_strand_id
1 'polypeptide(L)'
;MQATSAPTQVSREVLIRDMFALASYLMRTSNVGAFNAIAELDLSFTQIKALCTMDIDSSQPSVKGLAEAMKVSLPAMSRAVDGLYERGFVDRYEDREDRRMKRICLTDAGRTVTSTLNEARLIGMQEFLTSLSDEESQALARALELILADRPEMAALRPSPSEISQLPPPEAAAPAKTAASA
;
A
#
# COMPACT_ATOMS: atom_id res chain seq x y z
N MET A 1 47.14 -17.43 -3.64
CA MET A 1 46.27 -17.71 -2.46
C MET A 1 45.28 -16.55 -2.36
N GLN A 2 44.09 -16.73 -2.91
CA GLN A 2 43.00 -15.74 -2.75
C GLN A 2 42.28 -16.05 -1.45
N ALA A 3 42.27 -15.10 -0.52
CA ALA A 3 41.50 -15.20 0.68
C ALA A 3 40.01 -15.06 0.33
N THR A 4 39.28 -16.15 0.41
CA THR A 4 37.83 -16.16 0.32
C THR A 4 37.32 -15.44 1.59
N SER A 5 36.94 -14.17 1.44
CA SER A 5 36.26 -13.41 2.50
C SER A 5 34.95 -14.13 2.79
N ALA A 6 34.80 -14.63 4.02
CA ALA A 6 33.56 -15.21 4.49
C ALA A 6 32.43 -14.14 4.38
N PRO A 7 31.22 -14.53 3.99
CA PRO A 7 30.11 -13.58 3.91
C PRO A 7 29.90 -12.94 5.30
N THR A 8 30.05 -11.63 5.37
CA THR A 8 29.83 -10.86 6.60
C THR A 8 28.37 -11.09 7.01
N GLN A 9 28.17 -11.81 8.10
CA GLN A 9 26.83 -12.10 8.64
C GLN A 9 26.18 -10.77 9.03
N VAL A 10 25.22 -10.31 8.25
CA VAL A 10 24.50 -9.06 8.52
C VAL A 10 23.70 -9.22 9.80
N SER A 11 23.93 -8.33 10.77
CA SER A 11 23.17 -8.35 12.03
C SER A 11 21.68 -8.10 11.77
N ARG A 12 20.81 -8.88 12.41
CA ARG A 12 19.36 -8.70 12.35
C ARG A 12 18.94 -7.30 12.83
N GLU A 13 19.65 -6.73 13.81
CA GLU A 13 19.40 -5.39 14.34
C GLU A 13 19.66 -4.31 13.28
N VAL A 14 20.76 -4.45 12.52
CA VAL A 14 21.09 -3.56 11.41
C VAL A 14 20.00 -3.62 10.33
N LEU A 15 19.58 -4.83 9.97
CA LEU A 15 18.50 -5.00 8.98
C LEU A 15 17.19 -4.37 9.43
N ILE A 16 16.81 -4.55 10.69
CA ILE A 16 15.56 -3.93 11.23
C ILE A 16 15.66 -2.41 11.15
N ARG A 17 16.79 -1.84 11.58
CA ARG A 17 17.01 -0.39 11.55
C ARG A 17 16.95 0.17 10.14
N ASP A 18 17.63 -0.47 9.20
CA ASP A 18 17.75 0.03 7.82
C ASP A 18 16.44 -0.18 7.06
N MET A 19 15.73 -1.30 7.27
CA MET A 19 14.38 -1.50 6.75
C MET A 19 13.40 -0.46 7.30
N PHE A 20 13.49 -0.12 8.58
CA PHE A 20 12.64 0.92 9.17
C PHE A 20 12.92 2.29 8.54
N ALA A 21 14.19 2.62 8.31
CA ALA A 21 14.58 3.88 7.65
C ALA A 21 14.02 3.95 6.22
N LEU A 22 14.20 2.89 5.43
CA LEU A 22 13.68 2.80 4.07
C LEU A 22 12.14 2.88 4.03
N ALA A 23 11.47 2.10 4.87
CA ALA A 23 10.01 2.13 4.96
C ALA A 23 9.48 3.52 5.36
N SER A 24 10.14 4.16 6.34
CA SER A 24 9.79 5.51 6.79
C SER A 24 10.00 6.55 5.69
N TYR A 25 11.07 6.44 4.92
CA TYR A 25 11.32 7.30 3.77
C TYR A 25 10.23 7.13 2.72
N LEU A 26 9.95 5.91 2.28
CA LEU A 26 8.90 5.61 1.30
C LEU A 26 7.52 6.06 1.79
N MET A 27 7.20 5.85 3.06
CA MET A 27 5.93 6.35 3.62
C MET A 27 5.83 7.86 3.61
N ARG A 28 6.92 8.58 3.82
CA ARG A 28 6.92 10.06 3.81
C ARG A 28 6.80 10.63 2.40
N THR A 29 7.48 10.03 1.44
CA THR A 29 7.47 10.51 0.04
C THR A 29 6.20 10.10 -0.69
N SER A 30 5.77 8.84 -0.58
CA SER A 30 4.57 8.34 -1.25
C SER A 30 3.25 8.87 -0.65
N ASN A 31 3.27 9.31 0.61
CA ASN A 31 2.04 9.73 1.29
C ASN A 31 1.62 11.17 0.99
N VAL A 32 2.49 12.05 0.48
CA VAL A 32 2.10 13.45 0.22
C VAL A 32 0.97 13.52 -0.81
N GLY A 33 1.10 12.82 -1.93
CA GLY A 33 0.04 12.73 -2.94
C GLY A 33 -1.21 12.01 -2.43
N ALA A 34 -1.03 10.90 -1.72
CA ALA A 34 -2.13 10.14 -1.14
C ALA A 34 -2.89 10.93 -0.06
N PHE A 35 -2.19 11.67 0.81
CA PHE A 35 -2.84 12.52 1.82
C PHE A 35 -3.61 13.68 1.20
N ASN A 36 -3.11 14.29 0.13
CA ASN A 36 -3.83 15.34 -0.57
C ASN A 36 -5.13 14.79 -1.20
N ALA A 37 -5.06 13.65 -1.88
CA ALA A 37 -6.23 12.98 -2.44
C ALA A 37 -7.25 12.57 -1.37
N ILE A 38 -6.79 12.12 -0.19
CA ILE A 38 -7.63 11.78 0.96
C ILE A 38 -8.28 13.02 1.57
N ALA A 39 -7.52 14.11 1.73
CA ALA A 39 -8.03 15.35 2.32
C ALA A 39 -9.20 15.94 1.52
N GLU A 40 -9.16 15.83 0.19
CA GLU A 40 -10.25 16.26 -0.69
C GLU A 40 -11.51 15.41 -0.52
N LEU A 41 -11.35 14.13 -0.10
CA LEU A 41 -12.47 13.21 0.05
C LEU A 41 -13.15 13.29 1.43
N ASP A 42 -12.59 14.02 2.39
CA ASP A 42 -13.12 14.10 3.78
C ASP A 42 -13.49 12.72 4.36
N LEU A 43 -12.63 11.73 4.14
CA LEU A 43 -12.78 10.37 4.65
C LEU A 43 -11.97 10.17 5.93
N SER A 44 -12.59 9.54 6.93
CA SER A 44 -11.87 9.14 8.13
C SER A 44 -10.84 8.03 7.82
N PHE A 45 -9.79 7.93 8.63
CA PHE A 45 -8.79 6.86 8.50
C PHE A 45 -9.40 5.45 8.47
N THR A 46 -10.45 5.21 9.28
CA THR A 46 -11.17 3.93 9.32
C THR A 46 -11.86 3.65 7.99
N GLN A 47 -12.49 4.66 7.38
CA GLN A 47 -13.13 4.53 6.07
C GLN A 47 -12.13 4.23 4.95
N ILE A 48 -11.02 4.96 4.91
CA ILE A 48 -9.94 4.72 3.95
C ILE A 48 -9.39 3.30 4.09
N LYS A 49 -9.06 2.90 5.32
CA LYS A 49 -8.55 1.55 5.58
C LYS A 49 -9.57 0.47 5.20
N ALA A 50 -10.87 0.71 5.42
CA ALA A 50 -11.93 -0.20 5.01
C ALA A 50 -11.99 -0.36 3.49
N LEU A 51 -11.95 0.74 2.72
CA LEU A 51 -11.90 0.70 1.25
C LEU A 51 -10.68 -0.09 0.76
N CYS A 52 -9.47 0.22 1.25
CA CYS A 52 -8.25 -0.48 0.87
C CYS A 52 -8.30 -1.98 1.24
N THR A 53 -8.90 -2.35 2.39
CA THR A 53 -9.02 -3.76 2.78
C THR A 53 -9.96 -4.51 1.85
N MET A 54 -11.08 -3.89 1.43
CA MET A 54 -12.01 -4.50 0.48
C MET A 54 -11.45 -4.58 -0.94
N ASP A 55 -10.55 -3.69 -1.33
CA ASP A 55 -9.90 -3.71 -2.64
C ASP A 55 -8.91 -4.88 -2.76
N ILE A 56 -8.16 -5.17 -1.70
CA ILE A 56 -7.23 -6.30 -1.65
C ILE A 56 -7.98 -7.63 -1.57
N ASP A 57 -9.05 -7.67 -0.77
CA ASP A 57 -9.85 -8.88 -0.54
C ASP A 57 -11.16 -8.82 -1.32
N SER A 58 -11.16 -9.42 -2.52
CA SER A 58 -12.36 -9.52 -3.37
C SER A 58 -13.47 -10.41 -2.78
N SER A 59 -13.32 -10.91 -1.55
CA SER A 59 -14.26 -11.82 -0.89
C SER A 59 -15.60 -11.21 -0.49
N GLN A 60 -15.77 -9.90 -0.65
CA GLN A 60 -16.99 -9.16 -0.32
C GLN A 60 -17.41 -9.41 1.14
N PRO A 61 -16.67 -8.86 2.10
CA PRO A 61 -16.86 -9.18 3.51
C PRO A 61 -18.19 -8.68 4.05
N SER A 62 -18.67 -9.27 5.15
CA SER A 62 -19.71 -8.67 5.97
C SER A 62 -19.13 -7.54 6.83
N VAL A 63 -19.97 -6.65 7.38
CA VAL A 63 -19.53 -5.61 8.35
C VAL A 63 -18.76 -6.23 9.52
N LYS A 64 -19.21 -7.40 10.01
CA LYS A 64 -18.56 -8.13 11.08
C LYS A 64 -17.18 -8.65 10.65
N GLY A 65 -17.10 -9.29 9.48
CA GLY A 65 -15.82 -9.79 8.94
C GLY A 65 -14.80 -8.66 8.74
N LEU A 66 -15.26 -7.51 8.24
CA LEU A 66 -14.41 -6.34 8.07
C LEU A 66 -13.94 -5.77 9.42
N ALA A 67 -14.82 -5.73 10.44
CA ALA A 67 -14.47 -5.31 11.79
C ALA A 67 -13.39 -6.22 12.42
N GLU A 68 -13.54 -7.53 12.25
CA GLU A 68 -12.59 -8.54 12.73
C GLU A 68 -11.23 -8.42 12.03
N ALA A 69 -11.22 -8.32 10.70
CA ALA A 69 -10.00 -8.15 9.89
C ALA A 69 -9.23 -6.88 10.27
N MET A 70 -9.95 -5.79 10.52
CA MET A 70 -9.35 -4.50 10.87
C MET A 70 -9.10 -4.32 12.38
N LYS A 71 -9.52 -5.26 13.23
CA LYS A 71 -9.42 -5.21 14.69
C LYS A 71 -10.05 -3.95 15.30
N VAL A 72 -11.23 -3.58 14.80
CA VAL A 72 -12.04 -2.47 15.32
C VAL A 72 -13.36 -3.00 15.85
N SER A 73 -14.05 -2.21 16.69
CA SER A 73 -15.36 -2.62 17.19
C SER A 73 -16.41 -2.65 16.08
N LEU A 74 -17.36 -3.58 16.16
CA LEU A 74 -18.46 -3.69 15.20
C LEU A 74 -19.27 -2.38 15.06
N PRO A 75 -19.60 -1.64 16.14
CA PRO A 75 -20.27 -0.34 16.02
C PRO A 75 -19.45 0.72 15.28
N ALA A 76 -18.10 0.72 15.47
CA ALA A 76 -17.23 1.65 14.74
C ALA A 76 -17.19 1.32 13.25
N MET A 77 -17.09 0.02 12.92
CA MET A 77 -17.10 -0.42 11.52
C MET A 77 -18.47 -0.15 10.87
N SER A 78 -19.58 -0.41 11.58
CA SER A 78 -20.92 -0.11 11.05
C SER A 78 -21.04 1.36 10.64
N ARG A 79 -20.66 2.29 11.55
CA ARG A 79 -20.68 3.73 11.22
C ARG A 79 -19.78 4.10 10.05
N ALA A 80 -18.58 3.49 9.97
CA ALA A 80 -17.68 3.73 8.86
C ALA A 80 -18.28 3.29 7.52
N VAL A 81 -18.88 2.09 7.49
CA VAL A 81 -19.53 1.54 6.30
C VAL A 81 -20.82 2.30 5.97
N ASP A 82 -21.59 2.76 6.97
CA ASP A 82 -22.77 3.60 6.75
C ASP A 82 -22.38 4.90 6.05
N GLY A 83 -21.35 5.59 6.53
CA GLY A 83 -20.85 6.81 5.88
C GLY A 83 -20.28 6.58 4.48
N LEU A 84 -19.63 5.43 4.23
CA LEU A 84 -19.16 5.08 2.89
C LEU A 84 -20.33 4.78 1.93
N TYR A 85 -21.37 4.12 2.42
CA TYR A 85 -22.58 3.82 1.66
C TYR A 85 -23.35 5.09 1.29
N GLU A 86 -23.58 6.00 2.25
CA GLU A 86 -24.22 7.29 2.02
C GLU A 86 -23.51 8.14 0.96
N ARG A 87 -22.21 7.98 0.85
CA ARG A 87 -21.36 8.69 -0.12
C ARG A 87 -21.19 7.93 -1.44
N GLY A 88 -21.79 6.75 -1.57
CA GLY A 88 -21.77 5.95 -2.79
C GLY A 88 -20.44 5.25 -3.08
N PHE A 89 -19.55 5.08 -2.08
CA PHE A 89 -18.28 4.37 -2.28
C PHE A 89 -18.38 2.85 -2.10
N VAL A 90 -19.43 2.40 -1.40
CA VAL A 90 -19.72 0.98 -1.22
C VAL A 90 -21.20 0.71 -1.45
N ASP A 91 -21.51 -0.50 -1.92
CA ASP A 91 -22.84 -1.06 -1.98
C ASP A 91 -23.03 -2.19 -0.98
N ARG A 92 -24.31 -2.45 -0.66
CA ARG A 92 -24.73 -3.53 0.24
C ARG A 92 -25.73 -4.42 -0.47
N TYR A 93 -25.52 -5.72 -0.39
CA TYR A 93 -26.46 -6.70 -0.92
C TYR A 93 -26.64 -7.86 0.05
N GLU A 94 -27.72 -8.59 -0.11
CA GLU A 94 -28.01 -9.77 0.70
C GLU A 94 -27.10 -10.92 0.29
N ASP A 95 -26.55 -11.60 1.31
CA ASP A 95 -25.79 -12.82 1.07
C ASP A 95 -26.69 -13.90 0.43
N ARG A 96 -26.15 -14.65 -0.52
CA ARG A 96 -26.93 -15.68 -1.24
C ARG A 96 -27.25 -16.90 -0.37
N GLU A 97 -26.41 -17.21 0.61
CA GLU A 97 -26.53 -18.37 1.48
C GLU A 97 -27.29 -18.02 2.77
N ASP A 98 -27.06 -16.82 3.32
CA ASP A 98 -27.75 -16.30 4.50
C ASP A 98 -28.26 -14.88 4.26
N ARG A 99 -29.52 -14.76 3.88
CA ARG A 99 -30.19 -13.48 3.62
C ARG A 99 -30.23 -12.52 4.82
N ARG A 100 -29.91 -13.00 6.03
CA ARG A 100 -29.78 -12.16 7.23
C ARG A 100 -28.45 -11.42 7.25
N MET A 101 -27.46 -11.91 6.50
CA MET A 101 -26.17 -11.25 6.36
C MET A 101 -26.19 -10.30 5.17
N LYS A 102 -25.60 -9.12 5.37
CA LYS A 102 -25.32 -8.18 4.30
C LYS A 102 -23.84 -8.21 3.94
N ARG A 103 -23.56 -8.36 2.67
CA ARG A 103 -22.23 -8.24 2.09
C ARG A 103 -21.99 -6.82 1.61
N ILE A 104 -20.75 -6.42 1.62
CA ILE A 104 -20.31 -5.09 1.19
C ILE A 104 -19.39 -5.26 -0.01
N CYS A 105 -19.56 -4.43 -1.03
CA CYS A 105 -18.64 -4.35 -2.16
C CYS A 105 -18.31 -2.90 -2.49
N LEU A 106 -17.15 -2.69 -3.10
CA LEU A 106 -16.80 -1.39 -3.65
C LEU A 106 -17.67 -1.08 -4.86
N THR A 107 -18.13 0.16 -4.95
CA THR A 107 -18.66 0.73 -6.20
C THR A 107 -17.51 1.13 -7.13
N ASP A 108 -17.82 1.59 -8.35
CA ASP A 108 -16.80 2.16 -9.23
C ASP A 108 -16.17 3.42 -8.62
N ALA A 109 -16.96 4.23 -7.93
CA ALA A 109 -16.44 5.38 -7.18
C ALA A 109 -15.49 4.95 -6.05
N GLY A 110 -15.84 3.89 -5.29
CA GLY A 110 -14.97 3.32 -4.26
C GLY A 110 -13.66 2.78 -4.84
N ARG A 111 -13.72 2.08 -5.97
CA ARG A 111 -12.53 1.60 -6.69
C ARG A 111 -11.65 2.75 -7.20
N THR A 112 -12.26 3.84 -7.68
CA THR A 112 -11.49 5.03 -8.07
C THR A 112 -10.71 5.60 -6.89
N VAL A 113 -11.30 5.65 -5.70
CA VAL A 113 -10.58 6.12 -4.50
C VAL A 113 -9.38 5.21 -4.19
N THR A 114 -9.57 3.89 -4.18
CA THR A 114 -8.46 2.95 -3.88
C THR A 114 -7.37 2.98 -4.94
N SER A 115 -7.73 3.08 -6.22
CA SER A 115 -6.75 3.20 -7.32
C SER A 115 -5.94 4.50 -7.23
N THR A 116 -6.57 5.64 -6.93
CA THR A 116 -5.85 6.92 -6.72
C THR A 116 -4.84 6.82 -5.57
N LEU A 117 -5.21 6.15 -4.48
CA LEU A 117 -4.30 5.92 -3.36
C LEU A 117 -3.13 5.00 -3.71
N ASN A 118 -3.39 3.95 -4.49
CA ASN A 118 -2.36 3.03 -4.95
C ASN A 118 -1.43 3.72 -5.96
N GLU A 119 -1.96 4.49 -6.89
CA GLU A 119 -1.19 5.29 -7.84
C GLU A 119 -0.22 6.25 -7.12
N ALA A 120 -0.70 6.99 -6.13
CA ALA A 120 0.14 7.89 -5.35
C ALA A 120 1.30 7.16 -4.64
N ARG A 121 1.06 5.93 -4.15
CA ARG A 121 2.12 5.08 -3.57
C ARG A 121 3.12 4.61 -4.62
N LEU A 122 2.64 4.22 -5.80
CA LEU A 122 3.49 3.76 -6.89
C LEU A 122 4.38 4.89 -7.43
N ILE A 123 3.84 6.11 -7.55
CA ILE A 123 4.61 7.30 -7.94
C ILE A 123 5.77 7.54 -6.96
N GLY A 124 5.52 7.52 -5.65
CA GLY A 124 6.59 7.69 -4.66
C GLY A 124 7.65 6.58 -4.68
N MET A 125 7.24 5.33 -4.99
CA MET A 125 8.19 4.24 -5.22
C MET A 125 9.00 4.45 -6.50
N GLN A 126 8.39 4.93 -7.58
CA GLN A 126 9.04 5.23 -8.84
C GLN A 126 10.09 6.35 -8.67
N GLU A 127 9.76 7.43 -7.96
CA GLU A 127 10.68 8.50 -7.62
C GLU A 127 11.89 7.98 -6.83
N PHE A 128 11.65 7.13 -5.84
CA PHE A 128 12.73 6.50 -5.08
C PHE A 128 13.63 5.66 -6.00
N LEU A 129 13.06 4.80 -6.84
CA LEU A 129 13.83 3.95 -7.76
C LEU A 129 14.65 4.77 -8.75
N THR A 130 14.16 5.93 -9.20
CA THR A 130 14.88 6.86 -10.08
C THR A 130 16.10 7.48 -9.39
N SER A 131 16.10 7.55 -8.04
CA SER A 131 17.22 8.09 -7.27
C SER A 131 18.36 7.08 -7.05
N LEU A 132 18.13 5.81 -7.37
CA LEU A 132 19.13 4.74 -7.19
C LEU A 132 20.10 4.67 -8.38
N SER A 133 21.35 4.33 -8.08
CA SER A 133 22.30 3.93 -9.11
C SER A 133 21.92 2.56 -9.71
N ASP A 134 22.50 2.22 -10.86
CA ASP A 134 22.30 0.92 -11.50
C ASP A 134 22.73 -0.25 -10.60
N GLU A 135 23.80 -0.09 -9.82
CA GLU A 135 24.27 -1.11 -8.86
C GLU A 135 23.29 -1.32 -7.72
N GLU A 136 22.77 -0.24 -7.12
CA GLU A 136 21.77 -0.29 -6.06
C GLU A 136 20.45 -0.91 -6.55
N SER A 137 20.01 -0.52 -7.74
CA SER A 137 18.80 -1.07 -8.37
C SER A 137 18.92 -2.57 -8.61
N GLN A 138 20.07 -3.05 -9.10
CA GLN A 138 20.32 -4.47 -9.30
C GLN A 138 20.42 -5.24 -7.98
N ALA A 139 21.02 -4.65 -6.94
CA ALA A 139 21.11 -5.27 -5.63
C ALA A 139 19.71 -5.41 -4.99
N LEU A 140 18.89 -4.36 -5.07
CA LEU A 140 17.52 -4.35 -4.59
C LEU A 140 16.67 -5.38 -5.37
N ALA A 141 16.76 -5.43 -6.69
CA ALA A 141 16.03 -6.39 -7.51
C ALA A 141 16.34 -7.83 -7.11
N ARG A 142 17.62 -8.18 -6.95
CA ARG A 142 18.05 -9.52 -6.50
C ARG A 142 17.51 -9.85 -5.10
N ALA A 143 17.57 -8.89 -4.17
CA ALA A 143 17.07 -9.09 -2.82
C ALA A 143 15.54 -9.33 -2.81
N LEU A 144 14.79 -8.55 -3.57
CA LEU A 144 13.34 -8.69 -3.70
C LEU A 144 12.95 -10.02 -4.38
N GLU A 145 13.66 -10.43 -5.42
CA GLU A 145 13.45 -11.72 -6.08
C GLU A 145 13.58 -12.89 -5.09
N LEU A 146 14.67 -12.93 -4.33
CA LEU A 146 14.90 -13.95 -3.31
C LEU A 146 13.81 -13.94 -2.21
N ILE A 147 13.39 -12.76 -1.76
CA ILE A 147 12.39 -12.63 -0.71
C ILE A 147 11.01 -13.07 -1.19
N LEU A 148 10.63 -12.73 -2.42
CA LEU A 148 9.29 -12.97 -2.95
C LEU A 148 9.12 -14.37 -3.55
N ALA A 149 10.22 -15.06 -3.89
CA ALA A 149 10.19 -16.40 -4.48
C ALA A 149 9.43 -17.42 -3.60
N ASP A 150 9.66 -17.39 -2.29
CA ASP A 150 9.09 -18.31 -1.33
C ASP A 150 7.93 -17.73 -0.51
N ARG A 151 7.35 -16.60 -0.97
CA ARG A 151 6.26 -15.89 -0.26
C ARG A 151 5.15 -15.48 -1.22
N PRO A 152 4.30 -16.44 -1.64
CA PRO A 152 3.22 -16.18 -2.61
C PRO A 152 2.22 -15.13 -2.10
N GLU A 153 2.00 -15.04 -0.79
CA GLU A 153 1.15 -14.04 -0.16
C GLU A 153 1.69 -12.61 -0.34
N MET A 154 3.00 -12.43 -0.35
CA MET A 154 3.61 -11.13 -0.66
C MET A 154 3.64 -10.87 -2.17
N ALA A 155 3.93 -11.88 -2.96
CA ALA A 155 3.95 -11.78 -4.41
C ALA A 155 2.58 -11.43 -4.99
N ALA A 156 1.49 -11.89 -4.36
CA ALA A 156 0.11 -11.56 -4.73
C ALA A 156 -0.25 -10.09 -4.53
N LEU A 157 0.53 -9.33 -3.76
CA LEU A 157 0.34 -7.89 -3.56
C LEU A 157 1.02 -7.04 -4.64
N ARG A 158 1.66 -7.65 -5.62
CA ARG A 158 2.28 -6.91 -6.73
C ARG A 158 1.22 -6.19 -7.55
N PRO A 159 1.42 -4.90 -7.86
CA PRO A 159 0.58 -4.22 -8.83
C PRO A 159 0.68 -4.90 -10.19
N SER A 160 -0.37 -4.83 -10.97
CA SER A 160 -0.38 -5.36 -12.33
C SER A 160 0.58 -4.56 -13.24
N PRO A 161 1.09 -5.16 -14.31
CA PRO A 161 1.91 -4.43 -15.28
C PRO A 161 1.18 -3.22 -15.90
N SER A 162 -0.15 -3.29 -16.01
CA SER A 162 -0.97 -2.19 -16.53
C SER A 162 -1.00 -0.99 -15.57
N GLU A 163 -1.10 -1.23 -14.26
CA GLU A 163 -1.05 -0.16 -13.25
C GLU A 163 0.29 0.57 -13.29
N ILE A 164 1.39 -0.17 -13.44
CA ILE A 164 2.74 0.42 -13.53
C ILE A 164 2.91 1.21 -14.83
N SER A 165 2.42 0.69 -15.96
CA SER A 165 2.60 1.35 -17.27
C SER A 165 1.77 2.62 -17.44
N GLN A 166 0.75 2.81 -16.62
CA GLN A 166 -0.09 4.02 -16.59
C GLN A 166 0.47 5.14 -15.70
N LEU A 167 1.53 4.86 -14.94
CA LEU A 167 2.14 5.89 -14.11
C LEU A 167 2.70 7.03 -14.98
N PRO A 168 2.58 8.28 -14.51
CA PRO A 168 3.24 9.39 -15.18
C PRO A 168 4.76 9.16 -15.20
N PRO A 169 5.48 9.71 -16.19
CA PRO A 169 6.93 9.63 -16.17
C PRO A 169 7.45 10.26 -14.88
N PRO A 170 8.52 9.69 -14.27
CA PRO A 170 9.08 10.23 -13.04
C PRO A 170 9.48 11.69 -13.29
N GLU A 171 9.02 12.58 -12.41
CA GLU A 171 9.46 13.95 -12.43
C GLU A 171 10.98 13.96 -12.15
N ALA A 172 11.77 14.57 -13.02
CA ALA A 172 13.22 14.55 -12.88
C ALA A 172 13.58 15.08 -11.49
N ALA A 173 14.13 14.21 -10.65
CA ALA A 173 14.41 14.50 -9.26
C ALA A 173 15.23 15.78 -9.16
N ALA A 174 14.62 16.86 -8.62
CA ALA A 174 15.38 18.02 -8.26
C ALA A 174 16.48 17.57 -7.28
N PRO A 175 17.75 17.96 -7.50
CA PRO A 175 18.85 17.46 -6.68
C PRO A 175 18.53 17.75 -5.21
N ALA A 176 18.61 16.69 -4.40
CA ALA A 176 18.41 16.77 -2.97
C ALA A 176 19.20 17.94 -2.43
N LYS A 177 18.51 18.97 -1.92
CA LYS A 177 19.17 20.05 -1.20
C LYS A 177 19.93 19.43 -0.06
N THR A 178 21.23 19.31 -0.23
CA THR A 178 22.19 18.97 0.80
C THR A 178 21.89 19.90 1.97
N ALA A 179 21.32 19.35 3.05
CA ALA A 179 21.24 20.05 4.31
C ALA A 179 22.69 20.16 4.81
N ALA A 180 23.37 21.23 4.37
CA ALA A 180 24.65 21.62 4.90
C ALA A 180 24.39 22.21 6.29
N SER A 181 24.97 21.57 7.26
CA SER A 181 25.70 22.13 8.41
C SER A 181 25.14 23.42 9.04
N ALA A 182 24.61 23.30 10.25
CA ALA A 182 24.93 24.21 11.36
C ALA A 182 24.82 23.44 12.65
#